data_6a1f31ad32eff1f02a20daa2369fb9c3
#
_entry.id   6a1f31ad32eff1f02a20daa2369fb9c3
#
_cell.length_a   1.000
_cell.length_b   1.000
_cell.length_c   1.000
_cell.angle_alpha   90.00
_cell.angle_beta   90.00
_cell.angle_gamma   90.00
#
_symmetry.space_group_name_H-M   'P 1'
#
loop_
_entity.id
_entity.type
_entity.pdbx_description
1 polymer ?
#
loop_
_entity_poly.entity_id
_entity_poly.type
_entity_poly.pdbx_seq_one_letter_code
_entity_poly.pdbx_strand_id
1 'polypeptide(L)'
;MKAKQMWDNFIQQHSEYKDSSYNAWSYGTLIDQLAELTIKNIKTATASAYELYAVDNDPLPQVNDFNIILDSNDEAVCITKTTKVSIVPFLEVSEEHAFKEGEGDRSLDTWRKEHTELFTQWYKEENLEISDNIPVVCEEFKVIYK
;
A
#
# COMPACT_ATOMS: atom_id res chain seq x y z
N MET A 1 1.00 19.32 -5.62
CA MET A 1 -0.46 19.58 -5.49
C MET A 1 -1.05 18.67 -4.42
N LYS A 2 -2.15 19.08 -3.83
CA LYS A 2 -2.84 18.28 -2.82
C LYS A 2 -3.68 17.19 -3.47
N ALA A 3 -4.05 16.17 -2.68
CA ALA A 3 -4.83 15.03 -3.17
C ALA A 3 -6.13 15.45 -3.87
N LYS A 4 -6.90 16.36 -3.27
CA LYS A 4 -8.15 16.80 -3.88
C LYS A 4 -7.95 17.42 -5.26
N GLN A 5 -6.91 18.22 -5.43
CA GLN A 5 -6.61 18.83 -6.72
C GLN A 5 -6.26 17.78 -7.77
N MET A 6 -5.44 16.79 -7.39
CA MET A 6 -5.10 15.71 -8.31
C MET A 6 -6.34 14.89 -8.68
N TRP A 7 -7.20 14.60 -7.72
CA TRP A 7 -8.45 13.89 -7.98
C TRP A 7 -9.35 14.70 -8.93
N ASP A 8 -9.52 15.99 -8.68
CA ASP A 8 -10.34 16.84 -9.53
C ASP A 8 -9.81 16.88 -10.98
N ASN A 9 -8.48 16.95 -11.16
CA ASN A 9 -7.86 16.90 -12.47
C ASN A 9 -8.11 15.55 -13.16
N PHE A 10 -8.01 14.47 -12.40
CA PHE A 10 -8.24 13.12 -12.92
C PHE A 10 -9.68 12.95 -13.42
N ILE A 11 -10.68 13.31 -12.63
CA ILE A 11 -12.07 13.14 -13.02
C ILE A 11 -12.51 14.07 -14.15
N GLN A 12 -11.81 15.17 -14.38
CA GLN A 12 -12.06 16.02 -15.55
C GLN A 12 -11.72 15.27 -16.85
N GLN A 13 -10.71 14.40 -16.80
CA GLN A 13 -10.27 13.60 -17.96
C GLN A 13 -10.98 12.24 -18.01
N HIS A 14 -11.52 11.79 -16.89
CA HIS A 14 -12.18 10.50 -16.72
C HIS A 14 -13.49 10.68 -15.98
N SER A 15 -14.46 11.31 -16.65
CA SER A 15 -15.74 11.70 -16.03
C SER A 15 -16.59 10.52 -15.55
N GLU A 16 -16.32 9.31 -16.04
CA GLU A 16 -16.97 8.09 -15.55
C GLU A 16 -16.74 7.84 -14.06
N TYR A 17 -15.68 8.44 -13.47
CA TYR A 17 -15.34 8.26 -12.08
C TYR A 17 -15.71 9.45 -11.19
N LYS A 18 -16.47 10.44 -11.71
CA LYS A 18 -16.80 11.68 -10.99
C LYS A 18 -17.50 11.44 -9.66
N ASP A 19 -18.28 10.35 -9.55
CA ASP A 19 -19.02 10.02 -8.33
C ASP A 19 -18.30 8.98 -7.47
N SER A 20 -17.10 8.56 -7.87
CA SER A 20 -16.28 7.63 -7.09
C SER A 20 -15.57 8.36 -5.96
N SER A 21 -15.24 7.62 -4.91
CA SER A 21 -14.43 8.13 -3.80
C SER A 21 -12.98 7.67 -3.94
N TYR A 22 -12.10 8.28 -3.16
CA TYR A 22 -10.70 7.91 -3.10
C TYR A 22 -10.20 7.96 -1.66
N ASN A 23 -9.11 7.23 -1.41
CA ASN A 23 -8.34 7.34 -0.17
C ASN A 23 -7.01 8.03 -0.51
N ALA A 24 -6.52 8.86 0.40
CA ALA A 24 -5.21 9.50 0.25
C ALA A 24 -4.35 9.10 1.44
N TRP A 25 -3.15 8.58 1.16
CA TRP A 25 -2.26 8.11 2.21
C TRP A 25 -0.81 8.07 1.75
N SER A 26 0.10 8.05 2.72
CA SER A 26 1.53 7.85 2.47
C SER A 26 1.96 6.50 3.01
N TYR A 27 3.02 5.94 2.43
CA TYR A 27 3.58 4.69 2.93
C TYR A 27 4.02 4.83 4.40
N GLY A 28 3.95 3.72 5.15
CA GLY A 28 4.27 3.72 6.58
C GLY A 28 5.77 3.79 6.91
N THR A 29 6.63 3.65 5.91
CA THR A 29 8.08 3.74 6.04
C THR A 29 8.66 4.20 4.71
N LEU A 30 9.87 4.78 4.71
CA LEU A 30 10.59 5.18 3.49
C LEU A 30 9.67 5.91 2.50
N ILE A 31 8.91 6.88 3.00
CA ILE A 31 7.75 7.47 2.31
C ILE A 31 8.11 7.92 0.88
N ASP A 32 9.13 8.75 0.72
CA ASP A 32 9.48 9.31 -0.59
C ASP A 32 10.06 8.24 -1.52
N GLN A 33 10.87 7.33 -0.98
CA GLN A 33 11.47 6.25 -1.75
C GLN A 33 10.39 5.31 -2.32
N LEU A 34 9.44 4.90 -1.49
CA LEU A 34 8.37 3.99 -1.93
C LEU A 34 7.40 4.69 -2.90
N ALA A 35 7.12 5.97 -2.69
CA ALA A 35 6.33 6.76 -3.63
C ALA A 35 7.00 6.80 -5.00
N GLU A 36 8.31 7.01 -5.04
CA GLU A 36 9.06 7.03 -6.30
C GLU A 36 9.05 5.68 -7.00
N LEU A 37 9.25 4.59 -6.27
CA LEU A 37 9.16 3.24 -6.84
C LEU A 37 7.78 2.97 -7.44
N THR A 38 6.74 3.49 -6.81
CA THR A 38 5.36 3.37 -7.29
C THR A 38 5.18 4.12 -8.62
N ILE A 39 5.62 5.37 -8.70
CA ILE A 39 5.53 6.18 -9.92
C ILE A 39 6.26 5.52 -11.08
N LYS A 40 7.38 4.86 -10.80
CA LYS A 40 8.20 4.16 -11.81
C LYS A 40 7.67 2.78 -12.19
N ASN A 41 6.55 2.35 -11.60
CA ASN A 41 5.97 1.01 -11.82
C ASN A 41 6.92 -0.14 -11.41
N ILE A 42 7.84 0.12 -10.50
CA ILE A 42 8.69 -0.90 -9.89
C ILE A 42 7.95 -1.52 -8.70
N LYS A 43 7.31 -0.68 -7.87
CA LYS A 43 6.45 -1.15 -6.80
C LYS A 43 5.01 -1.19 -7.32
N THR A 44 4.48 -2.41 -7.45
CA THR A 44 3.12 -2.68 -7.95
C THR A 44 2.29 -3.48 -6.94
N ALA A 45 2.83 -3.68 -5.73
CA ALA A 45 2.13 -4.36 -4.64
C ALA A 45 2.59 -3.79 -3.30
N THR A 46 1.78 -3.99 -2.28
CA THR A 46 2.10 -3.60 -0.91
C THR A 46 1.49 -4.60 0.07
N ALA A 47 1.98 -4.58 1.30
CA ALA A 47 1.53 -5.47 2.35
C ALA A 47 1.22 -4.68 3.63
N SER A 48 0.21 -5.12 4.36
CA SER A 48 -0.17 -4.53 5.63
C SER A 48 -0.65 -5.63 6.58
N ALA A 49 -0.61 -5.34 7.87
CA ALA A 49 -1.01 -6.30 8.90
C ALA A 49 -2.53 -6.27 9.07
N TYR A 50 -3.17 -7.38 8.77
CA TYR A 50 -4.63 -7.51 8.82
C TYR A 50 -5.22 -7.08 10.18
N GLU A 51 -4.60 -7.54 11.26
CA GLU A 51 -5.14 -7.29 12.60
C GLU A 51 -5.11 -5.81 13.01
N LEU A 52 -4.22 -5.02 12.41
CA LEU A 52 -4.10 -3.59 12.74
C LEU A 52 -5.22 -2.75 12.11
N TYR A 53 -5.90 -3.24 11.09
CA TYR A 53 -7.06 -2.54 10.53
C TYR A 53 -8.18 -2.38 11.55
N ALA A 54 -8.43 -3.41 12.35
CA ALA A 54 -9.46 -3.35 13.40
C ALA A 54 -9.06 -2.37 14.52
N VAL A 55 -7.77 -2.31 14.87
CA VAL A 55 -7.26 -1.40 15.90
C VAL A 55 -7.50 0.06 15.50
N ASP A 56 -7.20 0.39 14.24
CA ASP A 56 -7.32 1.75 13.71
C ASP A 56 -8.75 2.04 13.20
N ASN A 57 -9.63 1.07 13.24
CA ASN A 57 -10.98 1.16 12.68
C ASN A 57 -10.98 1.57 11.21
N ASP A 58 -10.00 1.08 10.47
CA ASP A 58 -9.85 1.33 9.04
C ASP A 58 -10.51 0.23 8.23
N PRO A 59 -11.16 0.56 7.10
CA PRO A 59 -11.66 -0.46 6.19
C PRO A 59 -10.53 -1.17 5.46
N LEU A 60 -10.71 -2.47 5.20
CA LEU A 60 -9.77 -3.22 4.38
C LEU A 60 -9.79 -2.70 2.93
N PRO A 61 -8.65 -2.76 2.23
CA PRO A 61 -8.63 -2.41 0.82
C PRO A 61 -9.50 -3.36 0.01
N GLN A 62 -10.09 -2.85 -1.06
CA GLN A 62 -10.95 -3.62 -1.96
C GLN A 62 -10.52 -3.41 -3.41
N VAL A 63 -10.77 -4.41 -4.22
CA VAL A 63 -10.57 -4.31 -5.68
C VAL A 63 -11.39 -3.13 -6.21
N ASN A 64 -10.76 -2.35 -7.09
CA ASN A 64 -11.28 -1.11 -7.68
C ASN A 64 -11.21 0.12 -6.78
N ASP A 65 -10.63 0.03 -5.59
CA ASP A 65 -10.35 1.22 -4.78
C ASP A 65 -9.40 2.14 -5.52
N PHE A 66 -9.65 3.46 -5.40
CA PHE A 66 -8.74 4.50 -5.85
C PHE A 66 -7.93 5.02 -4.67
N ASN A 67 -6.63 5.12 -4.85
CA ASN A 67 -5.72 5.60 -3.82
C ASN A 67 -4.82 6.70 -4.39
N ILE A 68 -4.71 7.80 -3.68
CA ILE A 68 -3.77 8.85 -4.01
C ILE A 68 -2.57 8.69 -3.08
N ILE A 69 -1.41 8.41 -3.65
CA ILE A 69 -0.18 8.24 -2.88
C ILE A 69 0.40 9.61 -2.62
N LEU A 70 0.75 9.86 -1.36
CA LEU A 70 1.31 11.12 -0.91
C LEU A 70 2.80 10.96 -0.60
N ASP A 71 3.56 12.01 -0.82
CA ASP A 71 4.96 12.07 -0.37
C ASP A 71 5.05 12.54 1.10
N SER A 72 6.26 12.73 1.60
CA SER A 72 6.49 13.16 2.98
C SER A 72 6.03 14.58 3.29
N ASN A 73 5.67 15.36 2.28
CA ASN A 73 5.13 16.71 2.41
C ASN A 73 3.61 16.74 2.20
N ASP A 74 2.95 15.59 2.22
CA ASP A 74 1.52 15.43 1.93
C ASP A 74 1.13 15.92 0.53
N GLU A 75 2.07 15.93 -0.40
CA GLU A 75 1.80 16.24 -1.80
C GLU A 75 1.45 14.96 -2.57
N ALA A 76 0.45 15.05 -3.43
CA ALA A 76 0.02 13.93 -4.25
C ALA A 76 1.04 13.62 -5.35
N VAL A 77 1.43 12.34 -5.46
CA VAL A 77 2.40 11.91 -6.47
C VAL A 77 1.77 11.10 -7.60
N CYS A 78 0.74 10.32 -7.30
CA CYS A 78 0.02 9.55 -8.32
C CYS A 78 -1.29 9.03 -7.77
N ILE A 79 -2.15 8.54 -8.67
CA ILE A 79 -3.37 7.81 -8.33
C ILE A 79 -3.16 6.35 -8.75
N THR A 80 -3.44 5.43 -7.83
CA THR A 80 -3.42 4.00 -8.11
C THR A 80 -4.82 3.43 -8.03
N LYS A 81 -5.03 2.31 -8.72
CA LYS A 81 -6.26 1.52 -8.63
C LYS A 81 -5.90 0.13 -8.17
N THR A 82 -6.55 -0.34 -7.12
CA THR A 82 -6.34 -1.67 -6.57
C THR A 82 -6.90 -2.72 -7.52
N THR A 83 -6.08 -3.70 -7.88
CA THR A 83 -6.45 -4.75 -8.84
C THR A 83 -6.65 -6.11 -8.19
N LYS A 84 -6.02 -6.36 -7.05
CA LYS A 84 -6.12 -7.64 -6.34
C LYS A 84 -5.89 -7.44 -4.85
N VAL A 85 -6.67 -8.12 -4.03
CA VAL A 85 -6.50 -8.15 -2.57
C VAL A 85 -6.61 -9.60 -2.12
N SER A 86 -5.66 -10.03 -1.31
CA SER A 86 -5.69 -11.35 -0.67
C SER A 86 -5.17 -11.25 0.75
N ILE A 87 -5.66 -12.11 1.63
CA ILE A 87 -5.19 -12.20 3.01
C ILE A 87 -4.46 -13.52 3.12
N VAL A 88 -3.17 -13.44 3.46
CA VAL A 88 -2.25 -14.58 3.39
C VAL A 88 -1.48 -14.66 4.70
N PRO A 89 -1.31 -15.85 5.31
CA PRO A 89 -0.41 -15.98 6.45
C PRO A 89 1.00 -15.51 6.07
N PHE A 90 1.68 -14.84 6.99
CA PHE A 90 3.00 -14.26 6.74
C PHE A 90 3.97 -15.23 6.08
N LEU A 91 4.02 -16.48 6.56
CA LEU A 91 4.94 -17.50 6.04
C LEU A 91 4.55 -18.03 4.66
N GLU A 92 3.36 -17.70 4.17
CA GLU A 92 2.88 -18.12 2.85
C GLU A 92 2.92 -17.00 1.81
N VAL A 93 3.42 -15.82 2.17
CA VAL A 93 3.62 -14.74 1.20
C VAL A 93 4.62 -15.21 0.15
N SER A 94 4.29 -15.02 -1.13
CA SER A 94 5.02 -15.58 -2.25
C SER A 94 6.23 -14.76 -2.67
N GLU A 95 7.16 -15.39 -3.38
CA GLU A 95 8.29 -14.71 -4.04
C GLU A 95 7.79 -13.69 -5.06
N GLU A 96 6.72 -14.03 -5.77
CA GLU A 96 6.11 -13.13 -6.74
C GLU A 96 5.61 -11.85 -6.09
N HIS A 97 4.94 -11.96 -4.93
CA HIS A 97 4.48 -10.79 -4.19
C HIS A 97 5.66 -9.92 -3.75
N ALA A 98 6.71 -10.53 -3.19
CA ALA A 98 7.90 -9.80 -2.76
C ALA A 98 8.55 -9.05 -3.93
N PHE A 99 8.62 -9.68 -5.10
CA PHE A 99 9.14 -9.04 -6.31
C PHE A 99 8.30 -7.82 -6.72
N LYS A 100 6.97 -7.96 -6.66
CA LYS A 100 6.04 -6.88 -7.02
C LYS A 100 6.06 -5.72 -6.04
N GLU A 101 6.45 -5.94 -4.78
CA GLU A 101 6.65 -4.83 -3.86
C GLU A 101 7.85 -3.95 -4.26
N GLY A 102 8.80 -4.51 -5.00
CA GLY A 102 9.84 -3.75 -5.68
C GLY A 102 10.94 -3.19 -4.78
N GLU A 103 10.99 -3.56 -3.50
CA GLU A 103 11.90 -2.98 -2.52
C GLU A 103 13.17 -3.81 -2.37
N GLY A 104 14.29 -3.11 -2.13
CA GLY A 104 15.58 -3.76 -1.94
C GLY A 104 15.99 -4.60 -3.14
N ASP A 105 16.45 -5.82 -2.88
CA ASP A 105 16.84 -6.77 -3.92
C ASP A 105 15.65 -7.54 -4.51
N ARG A 106 14.43 -7.22 -4.06
CA ARG A 106 13.16 -7.80 -4.49
C ARG A 106 13.03 -9.30 -4.18
N SER A 107 13.86 -9.83 -3.27
CA SER A 107 13.80 -11.23 -2.87
C SER A 107 12.81 -11.44 -1.72
N LEU A 108 12.30 -12.67 -1.62
CA LEU A 108 11.41 -13.04 -0.51
C LEU A 108 12.16 -13.04 0.83
N ASP A 109 13.42 -13.44 0.87
CA ASP A 109 14.21 -13.43 2.10
C ASP A 109 14.35 -12.02 2.67
N THR A 110 14.70 -11.04 1.83
CA THR A 110 14.77 -9.63 2.23
C THR A 110 13.40 -9.11 2.64
N TRP A 111 12.35 -9.43 1.89
CA TRP A 111 10.99 -9.06 2.21
C TRP A 111 10.58 -9.54 3.61
N ARG A 112 10.85 -10.83 3.91
CA ARG A 112 10.51 -11.41 5.21
C ARG A 112 11.26 -10.75 6.35
N LYS A 113 12.55 -10.50 6.17
CA LYS A 113 13.36 -9.86 7.19
C LYS A 113 12.85 -8.45 7.50
N GLU A 114 12.65 -7.65 6.49
CA GLU A 114 12.20 -6.27 6.65
C GLU A 114 10.80 -6.19 7.23
N HIS A 115 9.88 -7.03 6.77
CA HIS A 115 8.50 -7.02 7.25
C HIS A 115 8.36 -7.62 8.65
N THR A 116 9.22 -8.56 9.03
CA THR A 116 9.28 -9.04 10.42
C THR A 116 9.59 -7.89 11.36
N GLU A 117 10.60 -7.09 11.03
CA GLU A 117 10.99 -5.93 11.83
C GLU A 117 9.88 -4.87 11.88
N LEU A 118 9.33 -4.55 10.71
CA LEU A 118 8.32 -3.52 10.57
C LEU A 118 7.01 -3.89 11.28
N PHE A 119 6.49 -5.09 11.06
CA PHE A 119 5.26 -5.54 11.70
C PHE A 119 5.44 -5.69 13.21
N THR A 120 6.57 -6.19 13.66
CA THR A 120 6.88 -6.29 15.09
C THR A 120 6.83 -4.92 15.74
N GLN A 121 7.41 -3.91 15.10
CA GLN A 121 7.38 -2.53 15.59
C GLN A 121 5.95 -1.99 15.67
N TRP A 122 5.15 -2.20 14.62
CA TRP A 122 3.77 -1.69 14.57
C TRP A 122 2.87 -2.37 15.61
N TYR A 123 3.01 -3.69 15.80
CA TYR A 123 2.26 -4.39 16.85
C TYR A 123 2.63 -3.88 18.23
N LYS A 124 3.92 -3.65 18.45
CA LYS A 124 4.40 -3.13 19.73
C LYS A 124 3.83 -1.74 20.04
N GLU A 125 3.75 -0.87 19.04
CA GLU A 125 3.17 0.46 19.18
C GLU A 125 1.70 0.41 19.63
N GLU A 126 0.99 -0.64 19.25
CA GLU A 126 -0.42 -0.85 19.63
C GLU A 126 -0.56 -1.75 20.86
N ASN A 127 0.53 -2.07 21.55
CA ASN A 127 0.54 -2.96 22.72
C ASN A 127 -0.04 -4.34 22.42
N LEU A 128 0.18 -4.85 21.22
CA LEU A 128 -0.26 -6.16 20.79
C LEU A 128 0.92 -7.12 20.68
N GLU A 129 0.66 -8.40 21.01
CA GLU A 129 1.61 -9.47 20.81
C GLU A 129 1.55 -9.92 19.35
N ILE A 130 2.72 -10.17 18.75
CA ILE A 130 2.81 -10.65 17.39
C ILE A 130 3.17 -12.14 17.38
N SER A 131 2.45 -12.93 16.57
CA SER A 131 2.82 -14.33 16.33
C SER A 131 3.75 -14.41 15.11
N ASP A 132 4.35 -15.60 14.91
CA ASP A 132 5.28 -15.80 13.79
C ASP A 132 4.58 -15.88 12.43
N ASN A 133 3.27 -16.03 12.40
CA ASN A 133 2.52 -16.26 11.18
C ASN A 133 1.21 -15.45 11.14
N ILE A 134 1.34 -14.13 11.30
CA ILE A 134 0.18 -13.24 11.29
C ILE A 134 -0.48 -13.19 9.91
N PRO A 135 -1.79 -12.89 9.86
CA PRO A 135 -2.43 -12.64 8.56
C PRO A 135 -1.96 -11.33 7.97
N VAL A 136 -1.61 -11.36 6.70
CA VAL A 136 -1.08 -10.22 5.95
C VAL A 136 -2.03 -9.88 4.80
N VAL A 137 -2.38 -8.62 4.68
CA VAL A 137 -3.16 -8.12 3.53
C VAL A 137 -2.17 -7.83 2.41
N CYS A 138 -2.27 -8.61 1.34
CA CYS A 138 -1.46 -8.44 0.13
C CYS A 138 -2.31 -7.73 -0.91
N GLU A 139 -1.86 -6.58 -1.36
CA GLU A 139 -2.60 -5.74 -2.30
C GLU A 139 -1.75 -5.50 -3.54
N GLU A 140 -2.33 -5.71 -4.73
CA GLU A 140 -1.73 -5.33 -6.00
C GLU A 140 -2.50 -4.15 -6.59
N PHE A 141 -1.78 -3.27 -7.26
CA PHE A 141 -2.36 -2.05 -7.81
C PHE A 141 -1.62 -1.63 -9.09
N LYS A 142 -2.19 -0.68 -9.80
CA LYS A 142 -1.54 -0.06 -10.96
C LYS A 142 -1.70 1.46 -10.88
N VAL A 143 -0.70 2.18 -11.36
CA VAL A 143 -0.77 3.64 -11.51
C VAL A 143 -1.66 3.95 -12.70
N ILE A 144 -2.68 4.77 -12.49
CA ILE A 144 -3.63 5.17 -13.53
C ILE A 144 -3.54 6.66 -13.87
N TYR A 145 -2.87 7.46 -13.03
CA TYR A 145 -2.72 8.90 -13.24
C TYR A 145 -1.52 9.43 -12.45
N LYS A 146 -0.79 10.34 -13.06
CA LYS A 146 0.35 11.01 -12.40
C LYS A 146 0.69 12.36 -13.05
#